data_b5920999f3e391299f98fae9f266b31f
#
_entry.id   b5920999f3e391299f98fae9f266b31f
#
_cell.length_a   1.000
_cell.length_b   1.000
_cell.length_c   1.000
_cell.angle_alpha   90.00
_cell.angle_beta   90.00
_cell.angle_gamma   90.00
#
_symmetry.space_group_name_H-M   'P 1'
#
loop_
_entity.id
_entity.type
_entity.pdbx_description
1 polymer ?
#
loop_
_entity_poly.entity_id
_entity_poly.type
_entity_poly.pdbx_seq_one_letter_code
_entity_poly.pdbx_strand_id
1 'polypeptide(L)'
;FRRVLFRSEVLGMKYEERTEPWNGACGVFSTLLTEAAVRFQSETIVETFPSAGPVKTEIIGAIDRLKEDAATRVRDDMNYQLTEVMTEYRPEHERMLFNLGLAGAAFKKVYFDPSLGRQVSIFIPAEDIIIPYGSTGVRNAERVTHLMRKTKNEVKKLQVAGFYRDVDLGEPVTMHTDVEKKKAEDQGYSLTDDDRYQIIEVHIDYEMPGDEDEDGIALP
;
A
#
# COMPACT_ATOMS: atom_id res chain seq x y z
N PHE A 1 -7.09 5.35 16.08
CA PHE A 1 -6.54 6.69 16.41
C PHE A 1 -5.44 6.59 17.45
N ARG A 2 -5.71 6.13 18.69
CA ARG A 2 -4.70 5.99 19.77
C ARG A 2 -3.48 5.14 19.36
N ARG A 3 -3.64 4.11 18.54
CA ARG A 3 -2.54 3.24 18.08
C ARG A 3 -1.53 3.97 17.18
N VAL A 4 -1.96 4.92 16.37
CA VAL A 4 -1.07 5.69 15.49
C VAL A 4 -0.24 6.68 16.26
N LEU A 5 -0.83 7.38 17.23
CA LEU A 5 -0.12 8.32 18.11
C LEU A 5 0.92 7.59 18.96
N PHE A 6 0.56 6.45 19.53
CA PHE A 6 1.49 5.63 20.30
C PHE A 6 2.70 5.16 19.46
N ARG A 7 2.49 4.89 18.16
CA ARG A 7 3.59 4.51 17.27
C ARG A 7 4.60 5.62 17.06
N SER A 8 4.17 6.88 16.90
CA SER A 8 5.10 8.01 16.72
C SER A 8 5.99 8.22 17.94
N GLU A 9 5.44 8.06 19.14
CA GLU A 9 6.20 8.12 20.39
C GLU A 9 7.23 6.98 20.49
N VAL A 10 6.80 5.75 20.20
CA VAL A 10 7.67 4.56 20.33
C VAL A 10 8.72 4.46 19.20
N LEU A 11 8.51 5.17 18.08
CA LEU A 11 9.52 5.35 17.04
C LEU A 11 10.62 6.37 17.42
N GLY A 12 10.51 7.02 18.59
CA GLY A 12 11.49 7.99 19.06
C GLY A 12 11.44 9.32 18.30
N MET A 13 10.32 9.60 17.63
CA MET A 13 10.14 10.83 16.84
C MET A 13 9.72 12.03 17.68
N LYS A 14 9.45 11.82 18.97
CA LYS A 14 8.99 12.86 19.87
C LYS A 14 10.01 13.07 20.97
N TYR A 15 10.36 14.34 21.21
CA TYR A 15 11.15 14.76 22.36
C TYR A 15 10.24 15.51 23.33
N GLU A 16 10.24 15.13 24.58
CA GLU A 16 9.51 15.84 25.65
C GLU A 16 10.48 16.33 26.71
N GLU A 17 10.37 17.62 27.07
CA GLU A 17 11.02 18.11 28.28
C GLU A 17 10.35 17.48 29.49
N ARG A 18 11.09 16.68 30.23
CA ARG A 18 10.63 16.07 31.47
C ARG A 18 10.99 16.95 32.68
N THR A 19 10.01 17.14 33.52
CA THR A 19 10.19 17.79 34.81
C THR A 19 10.31 16.80 35.97
N GLU A 20 9.97 15.55 35.73
CA GLU A 20 10.06 14.44 36.68
C GLU A 20 11.06 13.37 36.16
N PRO A 21 11.88 12.80 37.07
CA PRO A 21 12.01 13.01 38.51
C PRO A 21 12.72 14.30 38.92
N TRP A 22 13.30 15.05 37.98
CA TRP A 22 13.90 16.38 38.17
C TRP A 22 13.81 17.20 36.89
N ASN A 23 13.87 18.50 36.99
CA ASN A 23 13.89 19.41 35.85
C ASN A 23 15.14 19.13 34.97
N GLY A 24 14.92 18.95 33.68
CA GLY A 24 15.98 18.58 32.74
C GLY A 24 16.28 17.09 32.69
N ALA A 25 15.40 16.22 33.20
CA ALA A 25 15.50 14.79 33.02
C ALA A 25 15.44 14.44 31.52
N CYS A 26 16.15 13.39 31.13
CA CYS A 26 16.19 12.94 29.72
C CYS A 26 14.82 12.57 29.19
N GLY A 27 14.36 13.28 28.17
CA GLY A 27 13.06 13.07 27.50
C GLY A 27 13.13 12.20 26.23
N VAL A 28 14.22 11.46 26.05
CA VAL A 28 14.41 10.60 24.86
C VAL A 28 13.65 9.29 25.02
N PHE A 29 12.88 8.93 24.02
CA PHE A 29 12.21 7.64 23.94
C PHE A 29 13.13 6.56 23.37
N SER A 30 12.95 5.34 23.84
CA SER A 30 13.71 4.19 23.33
C SER A 30 13.28 3.84 21.89
N THR A 31 14.25 3.62 21.00
CA THR A 31 14.05 3.27 19.58
C THR A 31 13.86 1.77 19.34
N LEU A 32 13.55 1.00 20.37
CA LEU A 32 13.43 -0.48 20.28
C LEU A 32 12.43 -0.94 19.22
N LEU A 33 11.31 -0.22 19.03
CA LEU A 33 10.34 -0.56 17.99
C LEU A 33 10.90 -0.30 16.60
N THR A 34 11.64 0.79 16.42
CA THR A 34 12.30 1.10 15.14
C THR A 34 13.33 0.02 14.81
N GLU A 35 14.16 -0.36 15.78
CA GLU A 35 15.15 -1.42 15.60
C GLU A 35 14.48 -2.75 15.23
N ALA A 36 13.40 -3.12 15.92
CA ALA A 36 12.66 -4.34 15.64
C ALA A 36 12.03 -4.32 14.24
N ALA A 37 11.43 -3.19 13.83
CA ALA A 37 10.81 -3.03 12.51
C ALA A 37 11.85 -3.08 11.38
N VAL A 38 12.99 -2.40 11.55
CA VAL A 38 14.10 -2.40 10.57
C VAL A 38 14.73 -3.79 10.49
N ARG A 39 14.93 -4.47 11.61
CA ARG A 39 15.45 -5.83 11.62
C ARG A 39 14.51 -6.80 10.91
N PHE A 40 13.21 -6.74 11.20
CA PHE A 40 12.21 -7.54 10.50
C PHE A 40 12.24 -7.27 8.99
N GLN A 41 12.28 -6.01 8.58
CA GLN A 41 12.38 -5.62 7.17
C GLN A 41 13.65 -6.20 6.53
N SER A 42 14.81 -6.03 7.14
CA SER A 42 16.09 -6.45 6.58
C SER A 42 16.23 -7.97 6.45
N GLU A 43 15.74 -8.73 7.42
CA GLU A 43 15.74 -10.19 7.37
C GLU A 43 14.72 -10.70 6.31
N THR A 44 13.52 -10.12 6.29
CA THR A 44 12.45 -10.57 5.39
C THR A 44 12.74 -10.22 3.93
N ILE A 45 13.38 -9.07 3.63
CA ILE A 45 13.70 -8.69 2.25
C ILE A 45 14.69 -9.67 1.61
N VAL A 46 15.66 -10.17 2.36
CA VAL A 46 16.63 -11.15 1.85
C VAL A 46 15.95 -12.47 1.47
N GLU A 47 14.96 -12.88 2.26
CA GLU A 47 14.19 -14.11 2.02
C GLU A 47 13.20 -13.96 0.85
N THR A 48 12.53 -12.80 0.76
CA THR A 48 11.49 -12.56 -0.25
C THR A 48 12.04 -12.06 -1.58
N PHE A 49 13.26 -11.50 -1.58
CA PHE A 49 13.94 -10.97 -2.75
C PHE A 49 15.41 -11.43 -2.82
N PRO A 50 15.64 -12.73 -2.97
CA PRO A 50 16.99 -13.28 -3.04
C PRO A 50 17.71 -12.83 -4.31
N SER A 51 19.05 -12.92 -4.32
CA SER A 51 19.89 -12.52 -5.46
C SER A 51 19.61 -13.30 -6.75
N ALA A 52 19.07 -14.53 -6.63
CA ALA A 52 18.66 -15.36 -7.77
C ALA A 52 17.32 -14.96 -8.40
N GLY A 53 16.66 -13.94 -7.83
CA GLY A 53 15.33 -13.47 -8.21
C GLY A 53 14.22 -14.01 -7.30
N PRO A 54 13.12 -13.25 -7.16
CA PRO A 54 12.02 -13.58 -6.25
C PRO A 54 11.15 -14.75 -6.71
N VAL A 55 11.24 -15.15 -7.98
CA VAL A 55 10.37 -16.18 -8.55
C VAL A 55 11.10 -17.50 -8.72
N LYS A 56 10.49 -18.55 -8.21
CA LYS A 56 10.82 -19.95 -8.49
C LYS A 56 9.66 -20.60 -9.20
N THR A 57 9.96 -21.47 -10.16
CA THR A 57 8.96 -22.30 -10.84
C THR A 57 9.03 -23.74 -10.37
N GLU A 58 7.89 -24.36 -10.17
CA GLU A 58 7.76 -25.77 -9.82
C GLU A 58 6.82 -26.45 -10.81
N ILE A 59 7.20 -27.63 -11.28
CA ILE A 59 6.41 -28.41 -12.23
C ILE A 59 5.51 -29.35 -11.43
N ILE A 60 4.19 -29.14 -11.55
CA ILE A 60 3.20 -30.02 -10.93
C ILE A 60 2.86 -31.15 -11.94
N GLY A 61 2.99 -32.40 -11.49
CA GLY A 61 2.70 -33.59 -12.26
C GLY A 61 3.92 -34.22 -12.93
N ALA A 62 3.73 -34.90 -14.07
CA ALA A 62 4.82 -35.58 -14.79
C ALA A 62 5.84 -34.58 -15.32
N ILE A 63 7.11 -34.84 -15.01
CA ILE A 63 8.24 -34.02 -15.46
C ILE A 63 8.60 -34.49 -16.88
N ASP A 64 8.71 -33.52 -17.79
CA ASP A 64 9.17 -33.72 -19.17
C ASP A 64 10.14 -32.59 -19.51
N ARG A 65 11.12 -32.88 -20.33
CA ARG A 65 12.15 -31.93 -20.77
C ARG A 65 11.57 -30.63 -21.34
N LEU A 66 10.48 -30.73 -22.11
CA LEU A 66 9.80 -29.56 -22.66
C LEU A 66 9.20 -28.66 -21.57
N LYS A 67 8.69 -29.27 -20.49
CA LYS A 67 8.17 -28.54 -19.35
C LYS A 67 9.28 -27.90 -18.52
N GLU A 68 10.43 -28.56 -18.38
CA GLU A 68 11.60 -27.99 -17.69
C GLU A 68 12.13 -26.75 -18.42
N ASP A 69 12.26 -26.83 -19.75
CA ASP A 69 12.66 -25.72 -20.59
C ASP A 69 11.63 -24.56 -20.53
N ALA A 70 10.34 -24.88 -20.51
CA ALA A 70 9.28 -23.89 -20.36
C ALA A 70 9.27 -23.25 -18.97
N ALA A 71 9.43 -24.02 -17.91
CA ALA A 71 9.50 -23.54 -16.53
C ALA A 71 10.70 -22.60 -16.33
N THR A 72 11.83 -22.90 -16.94
CA THR A 72 13.02 -22.02 -16.90
C THR A 72 12.73 -20.70 -17.60
N ARG A 73 12.14 -20.71 -18.81
CA ARG A 73 11.78 -19.46 -19.51
C ARG A 73 10.78 -18.61 -18.74
N VAL A 74 9.76 -19.25 -18.16
CA VAL A 74 8.76 -18.55 -17.33
C VAL A 74 9.42 -17.91 -16.10
N ARG A 75 10.27 -18.64 -15.40
CA ARG A 75 11.02 -18.11 -14.26
C ARG A 75 11.85 -16.90 -14.66
N ASP A 76 12.60 -17.00 -15.74
CA ASP A 76 13.52 -15.97 -16.18
C ASP A 76 12.76 -14.72 -16.66
N ASP A 77 11.66 -14.90 -17.39
CA ASP A 77 10.78 -13.80 -17.80
C ASP A 77 10.10 -13.11 -16.60
N MET A 78 9.54 -13.87 -15.66
CA MET A 78 8.91 -13.29 -14.48
C MET A 78 9.92 -12.56 -13.58
N ASN A 79 11.12 -13.09 -13.43
CA ASN A 79 12.18 -12.38 -12.69
C ASN A 79 12.57 -11.09 -13.41
N TYR A 80 12.75 -11.11 -14.73
CA TYR A 80 13.00 -9.91 -15.52
C TYR A 80 11.89 -8.86 -15.37
N GLN A 81 10.64 -9.29 -15.43
CA GLN A 81 9.50 -8.38 -15.21
C GLN A 81 9.56 -7.70 -13.81
N LEU A 82 9.84 -8.45 -12.76
CA LEU A 82 9.85 -7.95 -11.38
C LEU A 82 11.10 -7.14 -11.02
N THR A 83 12.25 -7.38 -11.67
CA THR A 83 13.50 -6.71 -11.34
C THR A 83 13.83 -5.55 -12.26
N GLU A 84 13.52 -5.66 -13.54
CA GLU A 84 13.93 -4.69 -14.56
C GLU A 84 12.77 -3.85 -15.09
N VAL A 85 11.61 -4.47 -15.35
CA VAL A 85 10.45 -3.76 -15.91
C VAL A 85 9.69 -2.99 -14.82
N MET A 86 9.42 -3.65 -13.69
CA MET A 86 8.71 -3.08 -12.54
C MET A 86 9.71 -2.49 -11.54
N THR A 87 10.37 -1.40 -11.90
CA THR A 87 11.42 -0.77 -11.08
C THR A 87 10.95 -0.36 -9.69
N GLU A 88 9.63 -0.09 -9.54
CA GLU A 88 9.00 0.24 -8.27
C GLU A 88 8.75 -0.98 -7.36
N TYR A 89 8.79 -2.21 -7.90
CA TYR A 89 8.38 -3.40 -7.15
C TYR A 89 9.18 -3.60 -5.86
N ARG A 90 10.50 -3.51 -5.95
CA ARG A 90 11.39 -3.71 -4.79
C ARG A 90 11.27 -2.59 -3.75
N PRO A 91 11.36 -1.29 -4.09
CA PRO A 91 11.17 -0.21 -3.13
C PRO A 91 9.80 -0.26 -2.43
N GLU A 92 8.73 -0.51 -3.18
CA GLU A 92 7.39 -0.62 -2.63
C GLU A 92 7.23 -1.86 -1.74
N HIS A 93 7.93 -2.94 -2.06
CA HIS A 93 7.98 -4.14 -1.22
C HIS A 93 8.72 -3.88 0.10
N GLU A 94 9.85 -3.20 0.06
CA GLU A 94 10.60 -2.79 1.25
C GLU A 94 9.77 -1.89 2.16
N ARG A 95 9.06 -0.90 1.60
CA ARG A 95 8.13 -0.05 2.35
C ARG A 95 6.99 -0.85 2.97
N MET A 96 6.45 -1.81 2.25
CA MET A 96 5.41 -2.71 2.75
C MET A 96 5.89 -3.52 3.95
N LEU A 97 7.09 -4.10 3.87
CA LEU A 97 7.65 -4.91 4.96
C LEU A 97 7.90 -4.09 6.22
N PHE A 98 8.44 -2.88 6.08
CA PHE A 98 8.60 -1.97 7.23
C PHE A 98 7.26 -1.65 7.88
N ASN A 99 6.27 -1.28 7.10
CA ASN A 99 4.94 -0.96 7.61
C ASN A 99 4.22 -2.19 8.17
N LEU A 100 4.44 -3.37 7.61
CA LEU A 100 3.89 -4.62 8.12
C LEU A 100 4.40 -4.91 9.55
N GLY A 101 5.70 -4.79 9.77
CA GLY A 101 6.31 -4.96 11.09
C GLY A 101 5.80 -3.93 12.11
N LEU A 102 5.56 -2.69 11.67
CA LEU A 102 5.11 -1.59 12.52
C LEU A 102 3.59 -1.58 12.77
N ALA A 103 2.80 -1.79 11.71
CA ALA A 103 1.34 -1.65 11.75
C ALA A 103 0.60 -2.97 11.97
N GLY A 104 1.26 -4.10 11.72
CA GLY A 104 0.65 -5.42 11.76
C GLY A 104 -0.21 -5.76 10.54
N ALA A 105 -0.44 -4.80 9.65
CA ALA A 105 -1.15 -4.97 8.38
C ALA A 105 -0.56 -4.06 7.32
N ALA A 106 -0.44 -4.56 6.11
CA ALA A 106 0.01 -3.83 4.93
C ALA A 106 -0.66 -4.41 3.69
N PHE A 107 -0.95 -3.58 2.71
CA PHE A 107 -1.64 -3.98 1.49
C PHE A 107 -0.76 -3.69 0.28
N LYS A 108 -0.93 -4.49 -0.74
CA LYS A 108 -0.27 -4.32 -2.03
C LYS A 108 -1.33 -4.33 -3.12
N LYS A 109 -1.31 -3.33 -3.97
CA LYS A 109 -2.17 -3.24 -5.14
C LYS A 109 -1.36 -3.54 -6.38
N VAL A 110 -1.80 -4.51 -7.15
CA VAL A 110 -1.21 -4.88 -8.45
C VAL A 110 -2.26 -4.62 -9.52
N TYR A 111 -1.89 -3.86 -10.53
CA TYR A 111 -2.79 -3.53 -11.64
C TYR A 111 -1.99 -3.25 -12.91
N PHE A 112 -2.66 -3.24 -14.05
CA PHE A 112 -2.08 -2.82 -15.31
C PHE A 112 -2.29 -1.31 -15.48
N ASP A 113 -1.19 -0.57 -15.66
CA ASP A 113 -1.26 0.87 -15.93
C ASP A 113 -1.22 1.11 -17.44
N PRO A 114 -2.31 1.56 -18.04
CA PRO A 114 -2.37 1.80 -19.48
C PRO A 114 -1.46 2.95 -19.92
N SER A 115 -1.13 3.90 -19.04
CA SER A 115 -0.23 5.02 -19.36
C SER A 115 1.23 4.57 -19.43
N LEU A 116 1.61 3.57 -18.65
CA LEU A 116 2.94 2.96 -18.67
C LEU A 116 3.01 1.73 -19.58
N GLY A 117 1.86 1.18 -20.00
CA GLY A 117 1.77 -0.03 -20.82
C GLY A 117 2.30 -1.29 -20.14
N ARG A 118 2.34 -1.32 -18.80
CA ARG A 118 2.89 -2.43 -18.01
C ARG A 118 2.15 -2.64 -16.69
N GLN A 119 2.43 -3.75 -16.05
CA GLN A 119 1.98 -4.00 -14.70
C GLN A 119 2.72 -3.11 -13.70
N VAL A 120 2.02 -2.70 -12.66
CA VAL A 120 2.51 -1.86 -11.57
C VAL A 120 2.11 -2.49 -10.24
N SER A 121 3.01 -2.43 -9.28
CA SER A 121 2.78 -2.92 -7.92
C SER A 121 3.13 -1.84 -6.92
N ILE A 122 2.13 -1.34 -6.20
CA ILE A 122 2.29 -0.28 -5.21
C ILE A 122 1.90 -0.77 -3.81
N PHE A 123 2.60 -0.25 -2.82
CA PHE A 123 2.24 -0.42 -1.43
C PHE A 123 1.12 0.55 -1.05
N ILE A 124 0.14 0.06 -0.28
CA ILE A 124 -0.94 0.86 0.29
C ILE A 124 -0.89 0.73 1.81
N PRO A 125 -0.77 1.84 2.54
CA PRO A 125 -0.87 1.84 3.99
C PRO A 125 -2.24 1.34 4.45
N ALA A 126 -2.29 0.70 5.60
CA ALA A 126 -3.55 0.23 6.17
C ALA A 126 -4.53 1.37 6.51
N GLU A 127 -4.03 2.60 6.62
CA GLU A 127 -4.81 3.81 6.88
C GLU A 127 -5.65 4.23 5.66
N ASP A 128 -5.19 3.88 4.44
CA ASP A 128 -5.83 4.25 3.18
C ASP A 128 -6.77 3.15 2.63
N ILE A 129 -6.89 2.03 3.35
CA ILE A 129 -7.81 0.93 3.02
C ILE A 129 -8.94 0.87 4.04
N ILE A 130 -10.16 0.89 3.53
CA ILE A 130 -11.37 0.75 4.34
C ILE A 130 -12.08 -0.55 3.95
N ILE A 131 -12.25 -1.42 4.93
CA ILE A 131 -12.92 -2.71 4.81
C ILE A 131 -14.08 -2.74 5.84
N PRO A 132 -15.23 -3.36 5.54
CA PRO A 132 -16.33 -3.52 6.49
C PRO A 132 -15.89 -4.22 7.77
N TYR A 133 -16.42 -3.79 8.91
CA TYR A 133 -16.00 -4.25 10.24
C TYR A 133 -16.15 -5.76 10.46
N GLY A 134 -17.11 -6.39 9.83
CA GLY A 134 -17.36 -7.84 9.97
C GLY A 134 -16.50 -8.75 9.10
N SER A 135 -15.66 -8.16 8.22
CA SER A 135 -14.86 -8.94 7.28
C SER A 135 -13.62 -9.54 7.94
N THR A 136 -13.36 -10.81 7.71
CA THR A 136 -12.17 -11.51 8.21
C THR A 136 -10.92 -11.24 7.36
N GLY A 137 -11.09 -10.73 6.13
CA GLY A 137 -10.00 -10.38 5.21
C GLY A 137 -10.52 -9.77 3.92
N VAL A 138 -9.60 -9.32 3.06
CA VAL A 138 -9.93 -8.69 1.77
C VAL A 138 -10.74 -9.60 0.85
N ARG A 139 -10.49 -10.92 0.90
CA ARG A 139 -11.20 -11.90 0.07
C ARG A 139 -12.69 -12.03 0.36
N ASN A 140 -13.07 -11.85 1.62
CA ASN A 140 -14.43 -12.05 2.10
C ASN A 140 -15.14 -10.73 2.37
N ALA A 141 -14.53 -9.63 1.95
CA ALA A 141 -15.07 -8.31 2.12
C ALA A 141 -16.03 -8.01 0.96
N GLU A 142 -17.28 -7.71 1.26
CA GLU A 142 -18.27 -7.25 0.28
C GLU A 142 -17.83 -5.97 -0.44
N ARG A 143 -17.01 -5.17 0.24
CA ARG A 143 -16.49 -3.92 -0.28
C ARG A 143 -15.07 -3.68 0.20
N VAL A 144 -14.21 -3.28 -0.70
CA VAL A 144 -12.85 -2.78 -0.41
C VAL A 144 -12.74 -1.38 -0.98
N THR A 145 -12.42 -0.42 -0.13
CA THR A 145 -12.29 0.99 -0.54
C THR A 145 -10.86 1.45 -0.35
N HIS A 146 -10.28 2.03 -1.39
CA HIS A 146 -8.96 2.63 -1.38
C HIS A 146 -9.08 4.16 -1.50
N LEU A 147 -8.53 4.87 -0.53
CA LEU A 147 -8.46 6.33 -0.53
C LEU A 147 -7.16 6.77 -1.18
N MET A 148 -7.24 7.56 -2.24
CA MET A 148 -6.10 8.10 -2.96
C MET A 148 -6.13 9.62 -2.94
N ARG A 149 -4.94 10.23 -2.90
CA ARG A 149 -4.78 11.66 -3.08
C ARG A 149 -4.00 11.92 -4.35
N LYS A 150 -4.60 12.68 -5.25
CA LYS A 150 -4.00 13.01 -6.56
C LYS A 150 -4.01 14.51 -6.79
N THR A 151 -2.92 15.01 -7.36
CA THR A 151 -2.83 16.40 -7.79
C THR A 151 -3.74 16.67 -9.00
N LYS A 152 -4.11 17.93 -9.22
CA LYS A 152 -4.90 18.36 -10.38
C LYS A 152 -4.29 17.89 -11.70
N ASN A 153 -2.96 17.96 -11.81
CA ASN A 153 -2.25 17.55 -13.02
C ASN A 153 -2.29 16.04 -13.25
N GLU A 154 -2.14 15.23 -12.20
CA GLU A 154 -2.26 13.76 -12.29
C GLU A 154 -3.66 13.32 -12.74
N VAL A 155 -4.70 13.93 -12.14
CA VAL A 155 -6.08 13.64 -12.54
C VAL A 155 -6.31 14.01 -14.00
N LYS A 156 -5.84 15.19 -14.44
CA LYS A 156 -6.00 15.62 -15.84
C LYS A 156 -5.25 14.71 -16.82
N LYS A 157 -4.06 14.23 -16.48
CA LYS A 157 -3.34 13.23 -17.29
C LYS A 157 -4.15 11.95 -17.45
N LEU A 158 -4.77 11.45 -16.36
CA LEU A 158 -5.58 10.25 -16.39
C LEU A 158 -6.91 10.44 -17.16
N GLN A 159 -7.48 11.65 -17.13
CA GLN A 159 -8.64 12.00 -17.95
C GLN A 159 -8.27 12.02 -19.44
N VAL A 160 -7.15 12.65 -19.81
CA VAL A 160 -6.66 12.69 -21.19
C VAL A 160 -6.31 11.29 -21.71
N ALA A 161 -5.75 10.44 -20.86
CA ALA A 161 -5.46 9.05 -21.19
C ALA A 161 -6.74 8.17 -21.30
N GLY A 162 -7.92 8.71 -21.00
CA GLY A 162 -9.20 7.98 -21.03
C GLY A 162 -9.41 7.00 -19.87
N PHE A 163 -8.55 7.03 -18.86
CA PHE A 163 -8.67 6.20 -17.67
C PHE A 163 -9.77 6.72 -16.73
N TYR A 164 -9.83 8.04 -16.57
CA TYR A 164 -10.92 8.69 -15.86
C TYR A 164 -11.86 9.40 -16.86
N ARG A 165 -13.12 9.50 -16.50
CA ARG A 165 -14.10 10.28 -17.25
C ARG A 165 -13.67 11.76 -17.25
N ASP A 166 -13.75 12.43 -18.40
CA ASP A 166 -13.48 13.87 -18.51
C ASP A 166 -14.66 14.66 -17.92
N VAL A 167 -14.55 14.96 -16.64
CA VAL A 167 -15.51 15.73 -15.85
C VAL A 167 -14.77 16.86 -15.17
N ASP A 168 -15.39 18.03 -15.11
CA ASP A 168 -14.88 19.14 -14.32
C ASP A 168 -15.11 18.85 -12.83
N LEU A 169 -14.00 18.71 -12.07
CA LEU A 169 -14.02 18.43 -10.64
C LEU A 169 -13.95 19.69 -9.77
N GLY A 170 -13.92 20.88 -10.38
CA GLY A 170 -13.68 22.13 -9.66
C GLY A 170 -12.25 22.26 -9.11
N GLU A 171 -12.08 23.08 -8.09
CA GLU A 171 -10.77 23.24 -7.45
C GLU A 171 -10.57 22.19 -6.34
N PRO A 172 -9.37 21.61 -6.23
CA PRO A 172 -9.07 20.68 -5.15
C PRO A 172 -9.09 21.39 -3.80
N VAL A 173 -9.48 20.67 -2.76
CA VAL A 173 -9.52 21.19 -1.40
C VAL A 173 -8.56 20.39 -0.54
N THR A 174 -7.67 21.08 0.15
CA THR A 174 -6.76 20.45 1.10
C THR A 174 -7.53 19.92 2.31
N MET A 175 -7.51 18.61 2.48
CA MET A 175 -8.06 17.94 3.65
C MET A 175 -6.93 17.21 4.39
N HIS A 176 -6.48 17.79 5.48
CA HIS A 176 -5.58 17.07 6.40
C HIS A 176 -6.41 16.33 7.44
N THR A 177 -6.13 15.04 7.59
CA THR A 177 -6.70 14.25 8.67
C THR A 177 -6.12 14.70 10.02
N ASP A 178 -6.87 14.50 11.11
CA ASP A 178 -6.37 14.82 12.47
C ASP A 178 -5.09 14.06 12.81
N VAL A 179 -4.90 12.87 12.22
CA VAL A 179 -3.68 12.07 12.36
C VAL A 179 -2.48 12.76 11.70
N GLU A 180 -2.66 13.32 10.50
CA GLU A 180 -1.58 14.07 9.81
C GLU A 180 -1.22 15.34 10.52
N LYS A 181 -2.21 16.08 10.98
CA LYS A 181 -2.00 17.29 11.81
C LYS A 181 -1.19 16.96 13.06
N LYS A 182 -1.55 15.89 13.75
CA LYS A 182 -0.85 15.47 14.96
C LYS A 182 0.56 14.96 14.66
N LYS A 183 0.76 14.21 13.57
CA LYS A 183 2.10 13.78 13.14
C LYS A 183 3.00 14.98 12.83
N ALA A 184 2.47 16.00 12.14
CA ALA A 184 3.21 17.21 11.81
C ALA A 184 3.59 17.99 13.07
N GLU A 185 2.65 18.15 14.00
CA GLU A 185 2.87 18.78 15.30
C GLU A 185 3.96 18.04 16.10
N ASP A 186 3.87 16.70 16.20
CA ASP A 186 4.84 15.88 16.93
C ASP A 186 6.25 15.93 16.29
N GLN A 187 6.34 16.11 14.98
CA GLN A 187 7.60 16.21 14.24
C GLN A 187 8.09 17.66 14.06
N GLY A 188 7.32 18.65 14.52
CA GLY A 188 7.69 20.06 14.52
C GLY A 188 7.73 20.72 13.14
N TYR A 189 6.96 20.21 12.15
CA TYR A 189 6.81 20.87 10.86
C TYR A 189 5.37 21.32 10.62
N SER A 190 5.22 22.37 9.80
CA SER A 190 3.90 22.82 9.37
C SER A 190 3.44 21.99 8.17
N LEU A 191 2.19 21.55 8.18
CA LEU A 191 1.56 20.97 6.99
C LEU A 191 1.44 22.06 5.94
N THR A 192 1.91 21.75 4.74
CA THR A 192 1.72 22.62 3.58
C THR A 192 0.35 22.34 2.99
N ASP A 193 -0.35 23.40 2.60
CA ASP A 193 -1.59 23.31 1.85
C ASP A 193 -1.24 22.82 0.44
N ASP A 194 -1.23 21.50 0.27
CA ASP A 194 -1.03 20.83 -1.01
C ASP A 194 -2.42 20.41 -1.52
N ASP A 195 -3.00 21.24 -2.36
CA ASP A 195 -4.34 21.06 -2.89
C ASP A 195 -4.42 19.79 -3.75
N ARG A 196 -5.03 18.75 -3.20
CA ARG A 196 -5.20 17.45 -3.84
C ARG A 196 -6.66 17.03 -3.86
N TYR A 197 -7.03 16.35 -4.93
CA TYR A 197 -8.29 15.63 -4.96
C TYR A 197 -8.19 14.36 -4.13
N GLN A 198 -9.20 14.13 -3.30
CA GLN A 198 -9.40 12.84 -2.67
C GLN A 198 -10.22 11.96 -3.61
N ILE A 199 -9.61 10.90 -4.11
CA ILE A 199 -10.24 9.92 -4.99
C ILE A 199 -10.52 8.66 -4.18
N ILE A 200 -11.74 8.20 -4.27
CA ILE A 200 -12.23 7.01 -3.59
C ILE A 200 -12.43 5.93 -4.66
N GLU A 201 -11.60 4.92 -4.64
CA GLU A 201 -11.76 3.74 -5.48
C GLU A 201 -12.45 2.64 -4.68
N VAL A 202 -13.57 2.17 -5.17
CA VAL A 202 -14.39 1.18 -4.47
C VAL A 202 -14.49 -0.07 -5.32
N HIS A 203 -14.08 -1.19 -4.76
CA HIS A 203 -14.34 -2.53 -5.29
C HIS A 203 -15.47 -3.13 -4.45
N ILE A 204 -16.56 -3.44 -5.09
CA ILE A 204 -17.79 -3.92 -4.44
C ILE A 204 -18.47 -4.95 -5.33
N ASP A 205 -19.04 -5.95 -4.71
CA ASP A 205 -20.00 -6.83 -5.38
C ASP A 205 -21.30 -6.04 -5.52
N TYR A 206 -21.62 -5.68 -6.76
CA TYR A 206 -22.76 -4.83 -7.06
C TYR A 206 -23.78 -5.57 -7.92
N GLU A 207 -24.97 -5.70 -7.38
CA GLU A 207 -26.11 -6.25 -8.09
C GLU A 207 -26.67 -5.21 -9.07
N MET A 208 -26.50 -5.46 -10.36
CA MET A 208 -27.08 -4.58 -11.39
C MET A 208 -28.54 -4.96 -11.64
N PRO A 209 -29.48 -4.00 -11.56
CA PRO A 209 -30.87 -4.28 -11.91
C PRO A 209 -30.99 -4.77 -13.35
N GLY A 210 -31.54 -5.98 -13.56
CA GLY A 210 -31.67 -6.63 -14.86
C GLY A 210 -30.59 -7.65 -15.20
N ASP A 211 -29.62 -7.86 -14.33
CA ASP A 211 -28.57 -8.90 -14.44
C ASP A 211 -28.87 -10.08 -13.51
N GLU A 212 -30.15 -10.39 -13.35
CA GLU A 212 -30.65 -11.49 -12.55
C GLU A 212 -30.86 -12.71 -13.47
N ASP A 213 -30.60 -13.92 -12.95
CA ASP A 213 -30.99 -15.15 -13.62
C ASP A 213 -32.53 -15.36 -13.54
N GLU A 214 -33.04 -16.45 -14.15
CA GLU A 214 -34.47 -16.78 -14.14
C GLU A 214 -35.04 -16.98 -12.72
N ASP A 215 -34.18 -17.25 -11.74
CA ASP A 215 -34.51 -17.44 -10.33
C ASP A 215 -34.38 -16.15 -9.50
N GLY A 216 -34.00 -15.02 -10.11
CA GLY A 216 -33.80 -13.74 -9.44
C GLY A 216 -32.50 -13.64 -8.64
N ILE A 217 -31.50 -14.45 -8.99
CA ILE A 217 -30.18 -14.45 -8.35
C ILE A 217 -29.23 -13.67 -9.24
N ALA A 218 -28.47 -12.73 -8.66
CA ALA A 218 -27.46 -11.97 -9.37
C ALA A 218 -26.38 -12.91 -9.94
N LEU A 219 -26.05 -12.70 -11.21
CA LEU A 219 -24.95 -13.43 -11.85
C LEU A 219 -23.60 -12.98 -11.27
N PRO A 220 -22.66 -13.91 -11.02
CA PRO A 220 -21.35 -13.60 -10.45
C PRO A 220 -20.44 -12.81 -11.38
#